data_166baa38a6a01362ae7e1cdcf746147f
#
_entry.id   166baa38a6a01362ae7e1cdcf746147f
#
_cell.length_a   1.000
_cell.length_b   1.000
_cell.length_c   1.000
_cell.angle_alpha   90.00
_cell.angle_beta   90.00
_cell.angle_gamma   90.00
#
_symmetry.space_group_name_H-M   'P 1'
#
loop_
_entity.id
_entity.type
_entity.pdbx_description
1 polymer ?
#
loop_
_entity_poly.entity_id
_entity_poly.type
_entity_poly.pdbx_seq_one_letter_code
_entity_poly.pdbx_strand_id
1 'polypeptide(L)'
;MIRTAGFTLLEVIVALVLTGVVVLLGYGAAQVSYDANARLKADLRALQKVRALQELLRTALLGARAPQRLGDPSFALHAGRLSFVTAGGGPPLDPEYDWLLTIGPGRDGLELSATPVGRAPAAVVTIRVPEVTRWDVRALAPNPPQWLEEWPATRAMPRAVTITMWHGSTPLGSPLQVRVLASAPLATGQFIQP
;
A
#
# COMPACT_ATOMS: atom_id res chain seq x y z
N MET A 1 -76.62 3.32 21.39
CA MET A 1 -76.23 1.91 21.47
C MET A 1 -75.01 1.73 20.57
N ILE A 2 -73.81 1.67 21.10
CA ILE A 2 -72.59 1.40 20.38
C ILE A 2 -72.49 -0.09 20.21
N ARG A 3 -72.60 -0.59 18.97
CA ARG A 3 -72.33 -2.00 18.64
C ARG A 3 -70.85 -2.26 18.74
N THR A 4 -70.41 -2.94 19.78
CA THR A 4 -69.06 -3.54 19.85
C THR A 4 -69.01 -4.72 18.88
N ALA A 5 -68.55 -4.53 17.69
CA ALA A 5 -68.21 -5.61 16.75
C ALA A 5 -67.02 -6.35 17.31
N GLY A 6 -67.22 -7.61 17.77
CA GLY A 6 -66.09 -8.47 18.19
C GLY A 6 -65.24 -8.88 16.97
N PHE A 7 -63.93 -8.92 17.14
CA PHE A 7 -63.01 -9.44 16.14
C PHE A 7 -63.33 -10.90 15.81
N THR A 8 -63.41 -11.22 14.52
CA THR A 8 -63.61 -12.61 14.10
C THR A 8 -62.28 -13.39 14.18
N LEU A 9 -62.33 -14.68 14.49
CA LEU A 9 -61.17 -15.56 14.54
C LEU A 9 -60.39 -15.51 13.19
N LEU A 10 -61.10 -15.41 12.08
CA LEU A 10 -60.53 -15.29 10.72
C LEU A 10 -59.68 -14.06 10.58
N GLU A 11 -60.15 -12.90 11.07
CA GLU A 11 -59.45 -11.62 10.98
C GLU A 11 -58.15 -11.61 11.74
N VAL A 12 -58.10 -12.28 12.90
CA VAL A 12 -56.87 -12.45 13.69
C VAL A 12 -55.86 -13.33 12.95
N ILE A 13 -56.30 -14.44 12.35
CA ILE A 13 -55.42 -15.34 11.58
C ILE A 13 -54.85 -14.61 10.36
N VAL A 14 -55.69 -13.87 9.62
CA VAL A 14 -55.22 -13.11 8.43
C VAL A 14 -54.23 -12.04 8.85
N ALA A 15 -54.48 -11.28 9.91
CA ALA A 15 -53.57 -10.28 10.42
C ALA A 15 -52.22 -10.89 10.84
N LEU A 16 -52.25 -12.06 11.49
CA LEU A 16 -51.01 -12.75 11.93
C LEU A 16 -50.18 -13.26 10.74
N VAL A 17 -50.85 -13.81 9.70
CA VAL A 17 -50.17 -14.24 8.46
C VAL A 17 -49.57 -13.05 7.73
N LEU A 18 -50.30 -11.95 7.56
CA LEU A 18 -49.81 -10.74 6.91
C LEU A 18 -48.63 -10.13 7.68
N THR A 19 -48.73 -10.07 9.01
CA THR A 19 -47.61 -9.60 9.84
C THR A 19 -46.39 -10.48 9.69
N GLY A 20 -46.55 -11.80 9.66
CA GLY A 20 -45.46 -12.75 9.43
C GLY A 20 -44.78 -12.53 8.07
N VAL A 21 -45.57 -12.33 7.02
CA VAL A 21 -45.02 -12.04 5.67
C VAL A 21 -44.24 -10.72 5.66
N VAL A 22 -44.75 -9.65 6.25
CA VAL A 22 -44.06 -8.35 6.34
C VAL A 22 -42.77 -8.46 7.12
N VAL A 23 -42.75 -9.18 8.23
CA VAL A 23 -41.53 -9.42 9.01
C VAL A 23 -40.48 -10.20 8.21
N LEU A 24 -40.90 -11.26 7.51
CA LEU A 24 -40.00 -12.04 6.66
C LEU A 24 -39.38 -11.20 5.52
N LEU A 25 -40.18 -10.38 4.86
CA LEU A 25 -39.72 -9.48 3.82
C LEU A 25 -38.75 -8.43 4.38
N GLY A 26 -39.08 -7.85 5.52
CA GLY A 26 -38.22 -6.87 6.21
C GLY A 26 -36.87 -7.48 6.63
N TYR A 27 -36.88 -8.71 7.16
CA TYR A 27 -35.68 -9.43 7.53
C TYR A 27 -34.76 -9.71 6.30
N GLY A 28 -35.36 -10.17 5.18
CA GLY A 28 -34.64 -10.42 3.95
C GLY A 28 -33.98 -9.15 3.40
N ALA A 29 -34.69 -8.03 3.39
CA ALA A 29 -34.15 -6.74 2.95
C ALA A 29 -33.02 -6.25 3.86
N ALA A 30 -33.15 -6.41 5.17
CA ALA A 30 -32.11 -6.08 6.13
C ALA A 30 -30.85 -6.91 5.91
N GLN A 31 -30.98 -8.20 5.69
CA GLN A 31 -29.83 -9.10 5.47
C GLN A 31 -29.04 -8.73 4.21
N VAL A 32 -29.71 -8.44 3.10
CA VAL A 32 -29.05 -7.95 1.87
C VAL A 32 -28.29 -6.64 2.11
N SER A 33 -28.87 -5.73 2.89
CA SER A 33 -28.24 -4.46 3.26
C SER A 33 -26.99 -4.66 4.13
N TYR A 34 -27.01 -5.59 5.07
CA TYR A 34 -25.86 -5.93 5.91
C TYR A 34 -24.71 -6.53 5.09
N ASP A 35 -25.03 -7.46 4.18
CA ASP A 35 -24.03 -8.09 3.30
C ASP A 35 -23.39 -7.07 2.35
N ALA A 36 -24.20 -6.19 1.75
CA ALA A 36 -23.70 -5.11 0.91
C ALA A 36 -22.76 -4.15 1.67
N ASN A 37 -23.14 -3.74 2.89
CA ASN A 37 -22.32 -2.92 3.75
C ASN A 37 -21.00 -3.60 4.17
N ALA A 38 -21.05 -4.91 4.45
CA ALA A 38 -19.86 -5.67 4.82
C ALA A 38 -18.85 -5.72 3.67
N ARG A 39 -19.32 -5.97 2.45
CA ARG A 39 -18.47 -5.96 1.23
C ARG A 39 -17.89 -4.58 0.98
N LEU A 40 -18.70 -3.52 1.01
CA LEU A 40 -18.24 -2.15 0.82
C LEU A 40 -17.16 -1.74 1.85
N LYS A 41 -17.33 -2.13 3.12
CA LYS A 41 -16.32 -1.88 4.15
C LYS A 41 -15.02 -2.65 3.90
N ALA A 42 -15.09 -3.88 3.38
CA ALA A 42 -13.91 -4.66 3.02
C ALA A 42 -13.15 -3.98 1.87
N ASP A 43 -13.84 -3.55 0.81
CA ASP A 43 -13.25 -2.86 -0.34
C ASP A 43 -12.61 -1.53 0.07
N LEU A 44 -13.28 -0.75 0.91
CA LEU A 44 -12.73 0.51 1.43
C LEU A 44 -11.46 0.30 2.25
N ARG A 45 -11.41 -0.74 3.10
CA ARG A 45 -10.21 -1.09 3.87
C ARG A 45 -9.05 -1.51 2.96
N ALA A 46 -9.33 -2.28 1.91
CA ALA A 46 -8.32 -2.66 0.92
C ALA A 46 -7.73 -1.43 0.23
N LEU A 47 -8.56 -0.50 -0.22
CA LEU A 47 -8.11 0.75 -0.84
C LEU A 47 -7.33 1.64 0.14
N GLN A 48 -7.72 1.69 1.42
CA GLN A 48 -6.99 2.44 2.44
C GLN A 48 -5.57 1.88 2.67
N LYS A 49 -5.42 0.55 2.71
CA LYS A 49 -4.10 -0.09 2.84
C LYS A 49 -3.20 0.23 1.64
N VAL A 50 -3.73 0.15 0.42
CA VAL A 50 -2.97 0.48 -0.79
C VAL A 50 -2.54 1.95 -0.80
N ARG A 51 -3.42 2.88 -0.40
CA ARG A 51 -3.08 4.31 -0.27
C ARG A 51 -2.01 4.55 0.79
N ALA A 52 -2.12 3.91 1.94
CA ALA A 52 -1.11 4.00 3.00
C ALA A 52 0.25 3.47 2.51
N LEU A 53 0.27 2.36 1.76
CA LEU A 53 1.48 1.85 1.14
C LEU A 53 2.05 2.83 0.11
N GLN A 54 1.22 3.43 -0.75
CA GLN A 54 1.67 4.43 -1.72
C GLN A 54 2.28 5.66 -1.04
N GLU A 55 1.70 6.13 0.06
CA GLU A 55 2.23 7.27 0.80
C GLU A 55 3.55 6.93 1.51
N LEU A 56 3.65 5.74 2.11
CA LEU A 56 4.89 5.25 2.70
C LEU A 56 6.00 5.14 1.62
N LEU A 57 5.69 4.56 0.46
CA LEU A 57 6.63 4.47 -0.65
C LEU A 57 7.03 5.83 -1.21
N ARG A 58 6.09 6.75 -1.32
CA ARG A 58 6.37 8.14 -1.74
C ARG A 58 7.36 8.80 -0.79
N THR A 59 7.06 8.77 0.50
CA THR A 59 7.93 9.38 1.53
C THR A 59 9.30 8.73 1.57
N ALA A 60 9.35 7.39 1.51
CA ALA A 60 10.60 6.66 1.51
C ALA A 60 11.45 6.93 0.26
N LEU A 61 10.85 7.01 -0.93
CA LEU A 61 11.57 7.32 -2.17
C LEU A 61 12.05 8.77 -2.22
N LEU A 62 11.31 9.71 -1.64
CA LEU A 62 11.76 11.11 -1.50
C LEU A 62 12.95 11.21 -0.55
N GLY A 63 13.00 10.39 0.50
CA GLY A 63 14.11 10.29 1.45
C GLY A 63 15.22 9.34 1.00
N ALA A 64 15.16 8.79 -0.22
CA ALA A 64 16.13 7.81 -0.70
C ALA A 64 17.54 8.42 -0.78
N ARG A 65 18.53 7.65 -0.30
CA ARG A 65 19.92 8.07 -0.22
C ARG A 65 20.82 7.28 -1.16
N ALA A 66 21.80 7.97 -1.74
CA ALA A 66 22.88 7.32 -2.46
C ALA A 66 23.83 6.64 -1.45
N PRO A 67 24.48 5.52 -1.83
CA PRO A 67 25.48 4.87 -0.99
C PRO A 67 26.62 5.86 -0.70
N GLN A 68 27.05 5.91 0.55
CA GLN A 68 28.12 6.80 1.00
C GLN A 68 29.50 6.13 0.93
N ARG A 69 29.53 4.81 0.99
CA ARG A 69 30.75 4.00 0.96
C ARG A 69 30.62 2.87 -0.05
N LEU A 70 31.76 2.38 -0.50
CA LEU A 70 31.79 1.18 -1.33
C LEU A 70 31.32 -0.02 -0.50
N GLY A 71 30.29 -0.71 -0.98
CA GLY A 71 29.65 -1.82 -0.26
C GLY A 71 28.39 -1.45 0.51
N ASP A 72 28.06 -0.17 0.65
CA ASP A 72 26.78 0.25 1.22
C ASP A 72 25.62 -0.20 0.31
N PRO A 73 24.46 -0.57 0.89
CA PRO A 73 23.27 -0.84 0.12
C PRO A 73 22.91 0.35 -0.77
N SER A 74 22.67 0.09 -2.04
CA SER A 74 22.32 1.11 -3.03
C SER A 74 20.93 0.84 -3.59
N PHE A 75 20.43 1.76 -4.41
CA PHE A 75 19.20 1.53 -5.14
C PHE A 75 19.39 0.39 -6.15
N ALA A 76 18.55 -0.61 -6.09
CA ALA A 76 18.53 -1.72 -7.03
C ALA A 76 17.09 -2.12 -7.38
N LEU A 77 16.88 -2.48 -8.64
CA LEU A 77 15.62 -3.05 -9.12
C LEU A 77 15.97 -4.29 -9.96
N HIS A 78 15.56 -5.45 -9.46
CA HIS A 78 15.84 -6.72 -10.11
C HIS A 78 14.68 -7.69 -9.91
N ALA A 79 14.25 -8.33 -11.00
CA ALA A 79 13.16 -9.30 -11.00
C ALA A 79 11.90 -8.79 -10.27
N GLY A 80 11.52 -7.54 -10.50
CA GLY A 80 10.38 -6.90 -9.85
C GLY A 80 10.58 -6.62 -8.35
N ARG A 81 11.79 -6.78 -7.81
CA ARG A 81 12.14 -6.44 -6.43
C ARG A 81 12.92 -5.14 -6.39
N LEU A 82 12.38 -4.17 -5.69
CA LEU A 82 13.00 -2.86 -5.47
C LEU A 82 13.67 -2.84 -4.10
N SER A 83 14.93 -2.40 -4.03
CA SER A 83 15.63 -2.16 -2.76
C SER A 83 16.33 -0.81 -2.78
N PHE A 84 16.30 -0.09 -1.68
CA PHE A 84 16.98 1.20 -1.52
C PHE A 84 17.08 1.59 -0.05
N VAL A 85 18.04 2.46 0.26
CA VAL A 85 18.16 3.07 1.58
C VAL A 85 17.40 4.37 1.63
N THR A 86 16.67 4.60 2.71
CA THR A 86 15.96 5.85 2.98
C THR A 86 16.31 6.40 4.35
N ALA A 87 16.40 7.72 4.42
CA ALA A 87 16.54 8.43 5.70
C ALA A 87 15.19 8.54 6.35
N GLY A 88 14.90 7.69 7.29
CA GLY A 88 13.66 7.73 8.05
C GLY A 88 12.42 7.91 7.18
N GLY A 89 11.36 7.33 7.54
CA GLY A 89 10.06 7.53 6.90
C GLY A 89 9.06 7.84 7.99
N GLY A 90 7.85 8.20 7.64
CA GLY A 90 6.78 8.20 8.64
C GLY A 90 6.55 6.79 9.21
N PRO A 91 5.72 6.69 10.27
CA PRO A 91 5.41 5.41 10.89
C PRO A 91 5.09 4.32 9.83
N PRO A 92 5.58 3.09 10.01
CA PRO A 92 6.20 2.53 11.22
C PRO A 92 7.73 2.65 11.30
N LEU A 93 8.39 3.41 10.41
CA LEU A 93 9.84 3.56 10.40
C LEU A 93 10.26 4.71 11.33
N ASP A 94 11.20 4.42 12.20
CA ASP A 94 11.77 5.42 13.11
C ASP A 94 12.62 6.43 12.32
N PRO A 95 12.38 7.74 12.44
CA PRO A 95 13.10 8.77 11.70
C PRO A 95 14.57 8.93 12.13
N GLU A 96 14.96 8.37 13.26
CA GLU A 96 16.36 8.44 13.74
C GLU A 96 17.32 7.52 12.99
N TYR A 97 16.79 6.55 12.21
CA TYR A 97 17.60 5.55 11.51
C TYR A 97 17.45 5.66 10.01
N ASP A 98 18.53 5.27 9.32
CA ASP A 98 18.46 4.91 7.92
C ASP A 98 17.93 3.48 7.79
N TRP A 99 17.03 3.26 6.85
CA TRP A 99 16.37 1.99 6.64
C TRP A 99 16.66 1.44 5.24
N LEU A 100 17.11 0.21 5.16
CA LEU A 100 17.10 -0.55 3.91
C LEU A 100 15.69 -1.11 3.69
N LEU A 101 14.98 -0.55 2.73
CA LEU A 101 13.70 -1.07 2.29
C LEU A 101 13.90 -2.05 1.15
N THR A 102 13.20 -3.17 1.23
CA THR A 102 13.11 -4.15 0.15
C THR A 102 11.64 -4.46 -0.08
N ILE A 103 11.19 -4.28 -1.32
CA ILE A 103 9.78 -4.43 -1.70
C ILE A 103 9.73 -5.31 -2.93
N GLY A 104 8.84 -6.26 -2.94
CA GLY A 104 8.69 -7.16 -4.09
C GLY A 104 7.57 -8.18 -3.92
N PRO A 105 7.39 -9.05 -4.91
CA PRO A 105 6.43 -10.13 -4.82
C PRO A 105 6.74 -11.02 -3.61
N GLY A 106 5.75 -11.22 -2.76
CA GLY A 106 5.76 -12.15 -1.65
C GLY A 106 4.91 -13.39 -1.95
N ARG A 107 4.77 -14.28 -0.95
CA ARG A 107 3.96 -15.50 -1.09
C ARG A 107 2.47 -15.18 -1.31
N ASP A 108 1.96 -14.14 -0.62
CA ASP A 108 0.54 -13.79 -0.62
C ASP A 108 0.37 -12.30 -0.95
N GLY A 109 0.86 -11.85 -2.12
CA GLY A 109 0.77 -10.46 -2.54
C GLY A 109 2.11 -9.72 -2.47
N LEU A 110 2.07 -8.41 -2.27
CA LEU A 110 3.25 -7.58 -2.15
C LEU A 110 3.80 -7.61 -0.72
N GLU A 111 5.10 -7.79 -0.59
CA GLU A 111 5.80 -7.77 0.71
C GLU A 111 6.83 -6.65 0.73
N LEU A 112 6.78 -5.85 1.79
CA LEU A 112 7.76 -4.82 2.12
C LEU A 112 8.48 -5.24 3.39
N SER A 113 9.80 -5.28 3.36
CA SER A 113 10.65 -5.43 4.54
C SER A 113 11.53 -4.20 4.72
N ALA A 114 11.67 -3.75 5.96
CA ALA A 114 12.54 -2.65 6.32
C ALA A 114 13.51 -3.10 7.41
N THR A 115 14.80 -2.89 7.17
CA THR A 115 15.88 -3.25 8.11
C THR A 115 16.70 -1.99 8.40
N PRO A 116 16.97 -1.66 9.68
CA PRO A 116 17.81 -0.52 10.02
C PRO A 116 19.26 -0.74 9.56
N VAL A 117 19.87 0.29 8.98
CA VAL A 117 21.24 0.24 8.48
C VAL A 117 22.22 0.52 9.63
N GLY A 118 23.30 -0.26 9.72
CA GLY A 118 24.42 0.01 10.66
C GLY A 118 24.20 -0.44 12.10
N ARG A 119 23.15 -1.17 12.41
CA ARG A 119 22.89 -1.72 13.77
C ARG A 119 22.68 -3.24 13.71
N ALA A 120 23.09 -3.94 14.77
CA ALA A 120 22.75 -5.36 14.94
C ALA A 120 21.23 -5.55 14.85
N PRO A 121 20.71 -6.71 14.39
CA PRO A 121 19.36 -6.86 13.90
C PRO A 121 18.31 -6.47 14.94
N ALA A 122 17.99 -5.19 14.96
CA ALA A 122 16.78 -4.69 15.57
C ALA A 122 15.61 -5.09 14.67
N ALA A 123 14.43 -5.19 15.22
CA ALA A 123 13.24 -5.73 14.60
C ALA A 123 13.08 -5.34 13.12
N VAL A 124 13.12 -6.34 12.24
CA VAL A 124 12.75 -6.18 10.84
C VAL A 124 11.26 -5.88 10.79
N VAL A 125 10.90 -4.73 10.25
CA VAL A 125 9.49 -4.38 10.00
C VAL A 125 9.07 -5.05 8.70
N THR A 126 8.06 -5.92 8.76
CA THR A 126 7.50 -6.57 7.57
C THR A 126 6.04 -6.19 7.42
N ILE A 127 5.70 -5.65 6.25
CA ILE A 127 4.32 -5.28 5.88
C ILE A 127 3.92 -6.15 4.69
N ARG A 128 2.76 -6.79 4.77
CA ARG A 128 2.18 -7.58 3.69
C ARG A 128 0.90 -6.93 3.21
N VAL A 129 0.76 -6.84 1.89
CA VAL A 129 -0.41 -6.25 1.23
C VAL A 129 -0.97 -7.27 0.23
N PRO A 130 -1.82 -8.20 0.70
CA PRO A 130 -2.37 -9.26 -0.14
C PRO A 130 -3.29 -8.73 -1.23
N GLU A 131 -3.79 -7.51 -1.06
CA GLU A 131 -4.62 -6.83 -2.04
C GLU A 131 -3.86 -6.51 -3.34
N VAL A 132 -2.52 -6.40 -3.29
CA VAL A 132 -1.66 -6.19 -4.46
C VAL A 132 -1.17 -7.53 -4.98
N THR A 133 -1.81 -8.05 -6.03
CA THR A 133 -1.46 -9.35 -6.64
C THR A 133 -0.39 -9.22 -7.73
N ARG A 134 -0.24 -8.02 -8.29
CA ARG A 134 0.79 -7.70 -9.28
C ARG A 134 1.23 -6.25 -9.10
N TRP A 135 2.49 -6.00 -9.29
CA TRP A 135 3.05 -4.66 -9.35
C TRP A 135 4.08 -4.55 -10.47
N ASP A 136 4.22 -3.36 -11.03
CA ASP A 136 5.22 -3.01 -12.02
C ASP A 136 6.02 -1.81 -11.51
N VAL A 137 7.32 -1.89 -11.59
CA VAL A 137 8.23 -0.85 -11.14
C VAL A 137 9.21 -0.55 -12.24
N ARG A 138 9.39 0.73 -12.53
CA ARG A 138 10.38 1.20 -13.50
C ARG A 138 11.16 2.36 -12.93
N ALA A 139 12.44 2.39 -13.23
CA ALA A 139 13.36 3.44 -12.83
C ALA A 139 13.76 4.28 -14.04
N LEU A 140 13.75 5.61 -13.91
CA LEU A 140 14.13 6.53 -14.98
C LEU A 140 15.63 6.79 -14.96
N ALA A 141 16.31 6.39 -16.03
CA ALA A 141 17.71 6.70 -16.21
C ALA A 141 17.94 8.20 -16.47
N PRO A 142 19.05 8.79 -15.96
CA PRO A 142 19.33 10.20 -16.17
C PRO A 142 19.78 10.51 -17.59
N ASN A 143 20.52 9.60 -18.23
CA ASN A 143 21.13 9.85 -19.53
C ASN A 143 21.40 8.54 -20.32
N PRO A 144 20.78 8.31 -21.49
CA PRO A 144 19.59 9.02 -21.98
C PRO A 144 18.37 8.76 -21.08
N PRO A 145 17.37 9.64 -21.05
CA PRO A 145 16.18 9.44 -20.22
C PRO A 145 15.37 8.27 -20.78
N GLN A 146 15.41 7.15 -20.06
CA GLN A 146 14.71 5.90 -20.42
C GLN A 146 14.17 5.22 -19.16
N TRP A 147 12.96 4.70 -19.24
CA TRP A 147 12.38 3.86 -18.20
C TRP A 147 12.92 2.44 -18.32
N LEU A 148 13.50 1.94 -17.23
CA LEU A 148 14.13 0.62 -17.15
C LEU A 148 13.40 -0.23 -16.10
N GLU A 149 13.21 -1.50 -16.41
CA GLU A 149 12.64 -2.52 -15.50
C GLU A 149 13.70 -3.20 -14.63
N GLU A 150 14.98 -2.98 -14.98
CA GLU A 150 16.13 -3.49 -14.23
C GLU A 150 17.08 -2.34 -13.91
N TRP A 151 17.59 -2.33 -12.67
CA TRP A 151 18.53 -1.33 -12.21
C TRP A 151 19.57 -1.97 -11.30
N PRO A 152 20.80 -2.20 -11.79
CA PRO A 152 21.85 -2.82 -11.00
C PRO A 152 22.32 -1.90 -9.87
N ALA A 153 22.67 -2.50 -8.73
CA ALA A 153 23.11 -1.78 -7.54
C ALA A 153 24.37 -0.92 -7.74
N THR A 154 25.16 -1.22 -8.77
CA THR A 154 26.38 -0.47 -9.14
C THR A 154 26.08 0.81 -9.90
N ARG A 155 24.84 1.01 -10.34
CA ARG A 155 24.45 2.19 -11.10
C ARG A 155 24.11 3.35 -10.15
N ALA A 156 24.34 4.57 -10.61
CA ALA A 156 23.91 5.77 -9.90
C ALA A 156 22.39 5.78 -9.67
N MET A 157 21.93 6.55 -8.70
CA MET A 157 20.51 6.68 -8.37
C MET A 157 19.66 7.07 -9.59
N PRO A 158 18.46 6.51 -9.75
CA PRO A 158 17.55 6.91 -10.81
C PRO A 158 17.01 8.33 -10.58
N ARG A 159 16.56 9.00 -11.64
CA ARG A 159 15.92 10.34 -11.54
C ARG A 159 14.51 10.25 -10.99
N ALA A 160 13.80 9.19 -11.31
CA ALA A 160 12.45 8.96 -10.84
C ALA A 160 12.14 7.45 -10.82
N VAL A 161 11.14 7.09 -10.06
CA VAL A 161 10.58 5.74 -10.01
C VAL A 161 9.09 5.84 -10.29
N THR A 162 8.56 4.94 -11.11
CA THR A 162 7.12 4.76 -11.30
C THR A 162 6.71 3.38 -10.80
N ILE A 163 5.61 3.32 -10.08
CA ILE A 163 5.07 2.09 -9.49
C ILE A 163 3.60 2.00 -9.82
N THR A 164 3.19 0.91 -10.43
CA THR A 164 1.78 0.59 -10.70
C THR A 164 1.42 -0.70 -9.99
N MET A 165 0.27 -0.74 -9.34
CA MET A 165 -0.21 -1.88 -8.55
C MET A 165 -1.56 -2.35 -9.09
N TRP A 166 -1.80 -3.68 -9.05
CA TRP A 166 -3.05 -4.29 -9.51
C TRP A 166 -3.57 -5.32 -8.51
N HIS A 167 -4.89 -5.45 -8.49
CA HIS A 167 -5.60 -6.61 -7.96
C HIS A 167 -6.19 -7.40 -9.13
N GLY A 168 -5.63 -8.56 -9.42
CA GLY A 168 -5.94 -9.28 -10.66
C GLY A 168 -5.60 -8.44 -11.89
N SER A 169 -6.62 -8.10 -12.68
CA SER A 169 -6.52 -7.23 -13.87
C SER A 169 -6.85 -5.75 -13.58
N THR A 170 -7.35 -5.43 -12.38
CA THR A 170 -7.82 -4.08 -12.04
C THR A 170 -6.69 -3.26 -11.42
N PRO A 171 -6.37 -2.06 -11.94
CA PRO A 171 -5.38 -1.19 -11.32
C PRO A 171 -5.89 -0.62 -10.00
N LEU A 172 -5.03 -0.61 -8.99
CA LEU A 172 -5.30 -0.08 -7.66
C LEU A 172 -4.89 1.40 -7.58
N GLY A 173 -5.71 2.25 -8.15
CA GLY A 173 -5.46 3.70 -8.21
C GLY A 173 -4.52 4.12 -9.35
N SER A 174 -4.09 5.38 -9.32
CA SER A 174 -3.16 5.94 -10.31
C SER A 174 -1.73 5.45 -10.05
N PRO A 175 -0.90 5.34 -11.09
CA PRO A 175 0.52 5.04 -10.92
C PRO A 175 1.19 6.04 -9.97
N LEU A 176 1.93 5.53 -9.00
CA LEU A 176 2.76 6.35 -8.13
C LEU A 176 4.02 6.76 -8.90
N GLN A 177 4.21 8.04 -9.10
CA GLN A 177 5.41 8.58 -9.73
C GLN A 177 6.15 9.46 -8.75
N VAL A 178 7.41 9.13 -8.46
CA VAL A 178 8.22 9.84 -7.48
C VAL A 178 9.54 10.23 -8.11
N ARG A 179 9.89 11.50 -8.03
CA ARG A 179 11.21 12.00 -8.36
C ARG A 179 12.16 11.68 -7.21
N VAL A 180 13.22 10.94 -7.49
CA VAL A 180 14.23 10.63 -6.49
C VAL A 180 15.19 11.82 -6.42
N LEU A 181 15.19 12.50 -5.29
CA LEU A 181 16.12 13.59 -5.02
C LEU A 181 17.39 12.95 -4.46
N ALA A 182 18.25 12.44 -5.33
CA ALA A 182 19.57 12.00 -4.88
C ALA A 182 20.26 13.24 -4.27
N SER A 183 20.45 13.24 -2.95
CA SER A 183 21.34 14.20 -2.31
C SER A 183 22.71 13.99 -2.95
N ALA A 184 23.19 14.97 -3.69
CA ALA A 184 24.54 14.93 -4.24
C ALA A 184 25.50 14.59 -3.08
N PRO A 185 26.48 13.70 -3.28
CA PRO A 185 27.52 13.52 -2.27
C PRO A 185 28.07 14.92 -1.99
N LEU A 186 28.14 15.28 -0.70
CA LEU A 186 28.79 16.53 -0.27
C LEU A 186 30.16 16.53 -0.97
N ALA A 187 30.34 17.47 -1.88
CA ALA A 187 31.63 17.66 -2.54
C ALA A 187 32.64 17.76 -1.41
N THR A 188 33.49 16.74 -1.31
CA THR A 188 34.61 16.74 -0.36
C THR A 188 35.39 18.00 -0.66
N GLY A 189 35.29 19.00 0.24
CA GLY A 189 35.95 20.28 0.04
C GLY A 189 37.41 20.03 -0.26
N GLN A 190 37.83 20.49 -1.40
CA GLN A 190 39.24 20.73 -1.67
C GLN A 190 39.72 21.70 -0.58
N PHE A 191 40.35 21.15 0.44
CA PHE A 191 41.18 21.96 1.31
C PHE A 191 42.32 22.48 0.41
N ILE A 192 42.16 23.69 -0.07
CA ILE A 192 43.30 24.49 -0.56
C ILE A 192 44.14 24.78 0.68
N GLN A 193 45.21 24.05 0.86
CA GLN A 193 46.26 24.45 1.80
C GLN A 193 46.93 25.70 1.25
N PRO A 194 47.24 26.66 2.12
CA PRO A 194 47.99 27.88 1.79
C PRO A 194 49.43 27.58 1.48
#